data_ed0006cf1738cb11539cf28582be740e
#
_entry.id   ed0006cf1738cb11539cf28582be740e
#
_cell.length_a   1.000
_cell.length_b   1.000
_cell.length_c   1.000
_cell.angle_alpha   90.00
_cell.angle_beta   90.00
_cell.angle_gamma   90.00
#
_symmetry.space_group_name_H-M   'P 1'
#
loop_
_entity.id
_entity.type
_entity.pdbx_description
1 polymer ?
#
loop_
_entity_poly.entity_id
_entity_poly.type
_entity_poly.pdbx_seq_one_letter_code
_entity_poly.pdbx_strand_id
1 'polypeptide(L)'
;MILGLISDTHNLLRPETLAALEGADAILHAGDINSQQILDQLQTIAPVYAVRGNADKEWAEHLPSFLDFELGGLRIYMTHKKKGLPPELSPYDLVLVGHSHQYSETRQGSTLIVNPGSCGPRRFHQPITLARAIVEGRDISVTRIDIAHASRPPKIDPTDITAQIEVVIKEVDKGRGAAKISEKYGIDPALVEQIVRLYLTHPGVTVDGIMTKMGL
;
A
#
# COMPACT_ATOMS: atom_id res chain seq x y z
N MET A 1 12.73 0.86 20.76
CA MET A 1 12.56 1.59 19.50
C MET A 1 11.70 0.77 18.54
N ILE A 2 10.79 1.40 17.83
CA ILE A 2 9.89 0.74 16.88
C ILE A 2 10.23 1.23 15.47
N LEU A 3 10.52 0.30 14.54
CA LEU A 3 10.79 0.61 13.15
C LEU A 3 9.64 0.12 12.27
N GLY A 4 9.13 1.00 11.39
CA GLY A 4 8.27 0.63 10.29
C GLY A 4 9.11 0.18 9.09
N LEU A 5 8.94 -1.05 8.62
CA LEU A 5 9.69 -1.60 7.49
C LEU A 5 8.74 -1.74 6.30
N ILE A 6 8.98 -0.98 5.22
CA ILE A 6 8.14 -0.96 4.03
C ILE A 6 8.96 -1.00 2.74
N SER A 7 8.33 -1.40 1.66
CA SER A 7 8.90 -1.37 0.31
C SER A 7 7.80 -1.35 -0.76
N ASP A 8 8.18 -1.00 -1.98
CA ASP A 8 7.37 -1.20 -3.17
C ASP A 8 5.96 -0.56 -3.07
N THR A 9 5.91 0.69 -2.61
CA THR A 9 4.67 1.48 -2.52
C THR A 9 4.09 1.86 -3.88
N HIS A 10 4.95 2.01 -4.92
CA HIS A 10 4.54 2.30 -6.30
C HIS A 10 3.44 3.38 -6.39
N ASN A 11 3.68 4.50 -5.75
CA ASN A 11 2.77 5.66 -5.73
C ASN A 11 1.39 5.40 -5.08
N LEU A 12 1.29 4.36 -4.24
CA LEU A 12 0.07 4.05 -3.49
C LEU A 12 0.39 3.85 -2.01
N LEU A 13 -0.07 4.76 -1.18
CA LEU A 13 -0.02 4.64 0.26
C LEU A 13 -1.44 4.47 0.79
N ARG A 14 -1.71 3.29 1.35
CA ARG A 14 -3.04 2.92 1.84
C ARG A 14 -3.27 3.49 3.22
N PRO A 15 -4.51 3.88 3.58
CA PRO A 15 -4.83 4.28 4.95
C PRO A 15 -4.43 3.22 5.99
N GLU A 16 -4.60 1.93 5.66
CA GLU A 16 -4.23 0.80 6.52
C GLU A 16 -2.71 0.70 6.70
N THR A 17 -1.92 1.07 5.68
CA THR A 17 -0.46 1.14 5.78
C THR A 17 -0.05 2.28 6.72
N LEU A 18 -0.68 3.46 6.60
CA LEU A 18 -0.41 4.59 7.50
C LEU A 18 -0.75 4.22 8.94
N ALA A 19 -1.94 3.64 9.18
CA ALA A 19 -2.35 3.20 10.51
C ALA A 19 -1.40 2.16 11.11
N ALA A 20 -0.88 1.22 10.30
CA ALA A 20 0.08 0.22 10.75
C ALA A 20 1.47 0.82 11.10
N LEU A 21 1.79 2.01 10.59
CA LEU A 21 3.05 2.72 10.85
C LEU A 21 2.93 3.71 12.02
N GLU A 22 1.72 4.00 12.52
CA GLU A 22 1.54 4.90 13.66
C GLU A 22 2.35 4.44 14.87
N GLY A 23 3.00 5.42 15.54
CA GLY A 23 3.85 5.18 16.69
C GLY A 23 5.20 4.51 16.36
N ALA A 24 5.60 4.44 15.09
CA ALA A 24 6.98 4.10 14.73
C ALA A 24 7.92 5.27 15.09
N ASP A 25 9.12 4.94 15.58
CA ASP A 25 10.18 5.91 15.84
C ASP A 25 10.92 6.30 14.56
N ALA A 26 10.94 5.40 13.56
CA ALA A 26 11.46 5.63 12.21
C ALA A 26 10.82 4.69 11.21
N ILE A 27 10.79 5.12 9.94
CA ILE A 27 10.31 4.32 8.81
C ILE A 27 11.46 4.06 7.85
N LEU A 28 11.68 2.78 7.52
CA LEU A 28 12.68 2.33 6.57
C LEU A 28 11.99 1.89 5.28
N HIS A 29 12.25 2.58 4.16
CA HIS A 29 11.64 2.30 2.87
C HIS A 29 12.66 1.73 1.88
N ALA A 30 12.52 0.47 1.52
CA ALA A 30 13.48 -0.26 0.66
C ALA A 30 13.27 -0.03 -0.85
N GLY A 31 12.72 1.13 -1.27
CA GLY A 31 12.67 1.58 -2.68
C GLY A 31 11.39 1.20 -3.44
N ASP A 32 11.35 1.59 -4.73
CA ASP A 32 10.18 1.57 -5.61
C ASP A 32 9.00 2.37 -5.03
N ILE A 33 9.29 3.65 -4.77
CA ILE A 33 8.41 4.62 -4.11
C ILE A 33 7.49 5.30 -5.14
N ASN A 34 8.08 5.77 -6.24
CA ASN A 34 7.52 6.41 -7.44
C ASN A 34 7.09 7.87 -7.31
N SER A 35 7.05 8.48 -6.13
CA SER A 35 6.87 9.94 -5.99
C SER A 35 7.34 10.48 -4.65
N GLN A 36 7.74 11.77 -4.63
CA GLN A 36 8.10 12.49 -3.41
C GLN A 36 6.93 12.56 -2.43
N GLN A 37 5.69 12.67 -2.91
CA GLN A 37 4.49 12.74 -2.08
C GLN A 37 4.35 11.56 -1.12
N ILE A 38 4.80 10.37 -1.50
CA ILE A 38 4.82 9.19 -0.61
C ILE A 38 5.74 9.44 0.57
N LEU A 39 6.95 9.96 0.32
CA LEU A 39 7.90 10.28 1.39
C LEU A 39 7.37 11.38 2.30
N ASP A 40 6.79 12.44 1.72
CA ASP A 40 6.21 13.55 2.47
C ASP A 40 5.10 13.07 3.41
N GLN A 41 4.23 12.18 2.94
CA GLN A 41 3.17 11.57 3.77
C GLN A 41 3.75 10.68 4.88
N LEU A 42 4.75 9.87 4.60
CA LEU A 42 5.40 9.03 5.61
C LEU A 42 6.11 9.87 6.67
N GLN A 43 6.73 10.98 6.26
CA GLN A 43 7.42 11.92 7.17
C GLN A 43 6.47 12.60 8.16
N THR A 44 5.16 12.63 7.90
CA THR A 44 4.18 13.12 8.88
C THR A 44 4.03 12.19 10.09
N ILE A 45 4.47 10.92 9.96
CA ILE A 45 4.39 9.91 11.02
C ILE A 45 5.72 9.84 11.78
N ALA A 46 6.84 9.68 11.06
CA ALA A 46 8.17 9.52 11.66
C ALA A 46 9.28 9.87 10.64
N PRO A 47 10.53 10.08 11.08
CA PRO A 47 11.68 10.18 10.18
C PRO A 47 11.76 9.01 9.21
N VAL A 48 12.00 9.30 7.90
CA VAL A 48 12.03 8.30 6.83
C VAL A 48 13.45 8.13 6.31
N TYR A 49 13.94 6.90 6.31
CA TYR A 49 15.16 6.47 5.64
C TYR A 49 14.76 5.70 4.39
N ALA A 50 15.15 6.17 3.22
CA ALA A 50 14.73 5.59 1.95
C ALA A 50 15.90 5.36 1.01
N VAL A 51 15.82 4.26 0.25
CA VAL A 51 16.72 3.99 -0.87
C VAL A 51 15.96 4.04 -2.19
N ARG A 52 16.66 4.35 -3.28
CA ARG A 52 16.12 4.35 -4.61
C ARG A 52 15.91 2.93 -5.13
N GLY A 53 14.70 2.63 -5.64
CA GLY A 53 14.41 1.40 -6.37
C GLY A 53 14.54 1.55 -7.89
N ASN A 54 14.27 0.50 -8.63
CA ASN A 54 14.40 0.54 -10.09
C ASN A 54 13.21 1.23 -10.80
N ALA A 55 12.08 1.34 -10.13
CA ALA A 55 10.94 2.08 -10.65
C ALA A 55 11.01 3.59 -10.34
N ASP A 56 11.91 3.98 -9.44
CA ASP A 56 12.15 5.37 -9.10
C ASP A 56 12.97 6.05 -10.20
N LYS A 57 12.40 7.08 -10.82
CA LYS A 57 12.97 7.81 -11.96
C LYS A 57 13.73 9.05 -11.50
N GLU A 58 13.76 10.07 -12.33
CA GLU A 58 14.50 11.31 -12.15
C GLU A 58 14.14 12.05 -10.84
N TRP A 59 12.87 11.99 -10.40
CA TRP A 59 12.44 12.62 -9.16
C TRP A 59 13.25 12.13 -7.94
N ALA A 60 13.79 10.90 -8.00
CA ALA A 60 14.50 10.22 -6.92
C ALA A 60 16.03 10.24 -7.08
N GLU A 61 16.60 11.13 -7.91
CA GLU A 61 18.06 11.21 -8.10
C GLU A 61 18.81 11.55 -6.82
N HIS A 62 18.15 12.25 -5.90
CA HIS A 62 18.71 12.58 -4.59
C HIS A 62 18.71 11.40 -3.62
N LEU A 63 17.97 10.32 -3.90
CA LEU A 63 17.94 9.12 -3.05
C LEU A 63 19.12 8.20 -3.38
N PRO A 64 19.84 7.70 -2.36
CA PRO A 64 20.93 6.76 -2.56
C PRO A 64 20.40 5.39 -3.02
N SER A 65 21.24 4.62 -3.71
CA SER A 65 20.91 3.24 -4.11
C SER A 65 21.03 2.24 -2.96
N PHE A 66 21.76 2.60 -1.92
CA PHE A 66 21.86 1.87 -0.66
C PHE A 66 22.14 2.86 0.50
N LEU A 67 21.83 2.45 1.70
CA LEU A 67 22.20 3.11 2.95
C LEU A 67 22.97 2.12 3.85
N ASP A 68 24.07 2.58 4.44
CA ASP A 68 24.81 1.92 5.52
C ASP A 68 24.91 2.93 6.66
N PHE A 69 24.19 2.70 7.76
CA PHE A 69 24.04 3.70 8.82
C PHE A 69 23.75 3.04 10.16
N GLU A 70 23.90 3.83 11.22
CA GLU A 70 23.53 3.43 12.58
C GLU A 70 22.23 4.10 13.02
N LEU A 71 21.33 3.33 13.62
CA LEU A 71 20.08 3.81 14.20
C LEU A 71 19.74 3.03 15.46
N GLY A 72 19.59 3.75 16.58
CA GLY A 72 19.25 3.12 17.86
C GLY A 72 20.22 2.07 18.34
N GLY A 73 21.51 2.19 18.00
CA GLY A 73 22.56 1.24 18.34
C GLY A 73 22.66 0.01 17.43
N LEU A 74 21.82 -0.06 16.39
CA LEU A 74 21.89 -1.08 15.33
C LEU A 74 22.65 -0.55 14.13
N ARG A 75 23.52 -1.37 13.53
CA ARG A 75 24.05 -1.13 12.21
C ARG A 75 23.14 -1.72 11.16
N ILE A 76 22.60 -0.86 10.28
CA ILE A 76 21.57 -1.21 9.31
C ILE A 76 22.10 -1.01 7.90
N TYR A 77 21.86 -2.00 7.04
CA TYR A 77 22.07 -1.89 5.60
C TYR A 77 20.75 -1.98 4.85
N MET A 78 20.54 -1.06 3.92
CA MET A 78 19.34 -1.04 3.09
C MET A 78 19.70 -0.97 1.62
N THR A 79 19.05 -1.77 0.79
CA THR A 79 19.11 -1.68 -0.67
C THR A 79 17.85 -2.25 -1.28
N HIS A 80 17.45 -1.76 -2.47
CA HIS A 80 16.24 -2.27 -3.09
C HIS A 80 16.36 -3.71 -3.58
N LYS A 81 17.48 -4.09 -4.18
CA LYS A 81 17.69 -5.43 -4.77
C LYS A 81 18.73 -6.24 -4.00
N LYS A 82 18.49 -7.54 -3.81
CA LYS A 82 19.45 -8.44 -3.17
C LYS A 82 20.84 -8.42 -3.83
N LYS A 83 20.94 -8.17 -5.13
CA LYS A 83 22.22 -8.04 -5.82
C LYS A 83 23.04 -6.82 -5.39
N GLY A 84 22.43 -5.86 -4.70
CA GLY A 84 23.09 -4.70 -4.12
C GLY A 84 23.63 -4.94 -2.70
N LEU A 85 23.52 -6.15 -2.19
CA LEU A 85 24.06 -6.51 -0.88
C LEU A 85 25.59 -6.56 -0.92
N PRO A 86 26.27 -6.15 0.16
CA PRO A 86 27.70 -6.33 0.29
C PRO A 86 28.05 -7.82 0.39
N PRO A 87 29.29 -8.21 0.05
CA PRO A 87 29.74 -9.61 0.09
C PRO A 87 29.65 -10.21 1.49
N GLU A 88 29.83 -9.41 2.52
CA GLU A 88 29.80 -9.81 3.92
C GLU A 88 28.69 -9.04 4.66
N LEU A 89 27.82 -9.78 5.34
CA LEU A 89 26.70 -9.22 6.09
C LEU A 89 26.93 -9.21 7.61
N SER A 90 27.96 -9.91 8.10
CA SER A 90 28.24 -10.04 9.54
C SER A 90 28.38 -8.71 10.30
N PRO A 91 28.78 -7.56 9.68
CA PRO A 91 28.82 -6.29 10.38
C PRO A 91 27.44 -5.70 10.72
N TYR A 92 26.37 -6.19 10.09
CA TYR A 92 25.04 -5.60 10.20
C TYR A 92 24.14 -6.38 11.16
N ASP A 93 23.34 -5.66 11.93
CA ASP A 93 22.28 -6.23 12.77
C ASP A 93 21.01 -6.46 11.96
N LEU A 94 20.66 -5.49 11.07
CA LEU A 94 19.50 -5.54 10.20
C LEU A 94 19.88 -5.22 8.74
N VAL A 95 19.42 -6.05 7.83
CA VAL A 95 19.49 -5.81 6.39
C VAL A 95 18.08 -5.74 5.83
N LEU A 96 17.72 -4.64 5.17
CA LEU A 96 16.40 -4.45 4.54
C LEU A 96 16.52 -4.45 3.02
N VAL A 97 15.69 -5.27 2.36
CA VAL A 97 15.61 -5.36 0.90
C VAL A 97 14.14 -5.30 0.43
N GLY A 98 13.92 -5.02 -0.85
CA GLY A 98 12.59 -4.98 -1.48
C GLY A 98 12.52 -5.78 -2.77
N HIS A 99 11.90 -5.22 -3.81
CA HIS A 99 11.88 -5.65 -5.21
C HIS A 99 11.08 -6.91 -5.53
N SER A 100 11.15 -7.94 -4.72
CA SER A 100 10.46 -9.22 -5.01
C SER A 100 8.97 -9.17 -4.70
N HIS A 101 8.51 -8.17 -3.95
CA HIS A 101 7.15 -8.05 -3.41
C HIS A 101 6.75 -9.23 -2.49
N GLN A 102 7.70 -10.07 -2.10
CA GLN A 102 7.46 -11.24 -1.26
C GLN A 102 8.05 -11.02 0.13
N TYR A 103 7.21 -11.13 1.15
CA TYR A 103 7.70 -11.10 2.52
C TYR A 103 8.69 -12.23 2.76
N SER A 104 9.80 -11.90 3.32
CA SER A 104 10.77 -12.88 3.82
C SER A 104 11.54 -12.35 5.01
N GLU A 105 11.81 -13.23 5.95
CA GLU A 105 12.63 -12.99 7.12
C GLU A 105 13.60 -14.16 7.26
N THR A 106 14.88 -13.87 7.30
CA THR A 106 15.94 -14.88 7.42
C THR A 106 17.06 -14.36 8.29
N ARG A 107 17.74 -15.24 9.01
CA ARG A 107 18.96 -14.91 9.74
C ARG A 107 20.18 -15.56 9.07
N GLN A 108 21.25 -14.78 8.95
CA GLN A 108 22.54 -15.25 8.51
C GLN A 108 23.56 -14.87 9.59
N GLY A 109 23.95 -15.84 10.42
CA GLY A 109 24.69 -15.55 11.64
C GLY A 109 23.86 -14.68 12.59
N SER A 110 24.43 -13.54 13.02
CA SER A 110 23.72 -12.53 13.83
C SER A 110 22.85 -11.58 13.03
N THR A 111 23.04 -11.50 11.71
CA THR A 111 22.34 -10.55 10.83
C THR A 111 20.92 -10.98 10.52
N LEU A 112 19.95 -10.12 10.78
CA LEU A 112 18.56 -10.30 10.37
C LEU A 112 18.34 -9.67 9.00
N ILE A 113 17.87 -10.44 8.03
CA ILE A 113 17.58 -9.99 6.67
C ILE A 113 16.07 -10.01 6.47
N VAL A 114 15.48 -8.85 6.19
CA VAL A 114 14.03 -8.69 6.02
C VAL A 114 13.72 -8.14 4.63
N ASN A 115 12.75 -8.75 3.98
CA ASN A 115 11.99 -8.12 2.91
C ASN A 115 10.56 -7.95 3.42
N PRO A 116 10.05 -6.72 3.58
CA PRO A 116 8.72 -6.49 4.13
C PRO A 116 7.59 -6.83 3.14
N GLY A 117 7.91 -7.27 1.92
CA GLY A 117 6.98 -7.44 0.83
C GLY A 117 6.66 -6.13 0.14
N SER A 118 5.43 -5.97 -0.35
CA SER A 118 4.95 -4.74 -0.98
C SER A 118 3.69 -4.26 -0.28
N CYS A 119 3.67 -3.00 0.16
CA CYS A 119 2.47 -2.35 0.71
C CYS A 119 1.72 -1.47 -0.31
N GLY A 120 2.19 -1.44 -1.56
CA GLY A 120 1.60 -0.73 -2.68
C GLY A 120 0.52 -1.51 -3.45
N PRO A 121 0.40 -1.33 -4.77
CA PRO A 121 -0.57 -2.03 -5.59
C PRO A 121 -0.37 -3.55 -5.54
N ARG A 122 -1.47 -4.29 -5.39
CA ARG A 122 -1.41 -5.76 -5.41
C ARG A 122 -0.92 -6.27 -6.76
N ARG A 123 0.09 -7.12 -6.75
CA ARG A 123 0.63 -7.79 -7.95
C ARG A 123 0.62 -9.31 -7.77
N PHE A 124 0.35 -10.04 -8.85
CA PHE A 124 0.51 -11.50 -8.95
C PHE A 124 -0.11 -12.32 -7.79
N HIS A 125 -1.25 -11.92 -7.27
CA HIS A 125 -1.88 -12.58 -6.12
C HIS A 125 -1.06 -12.56 -4.82
N GLN A 126 0.05 -11.81 -4.76
CA GLN A 126 0.83 -11.66 -3.55
C GLN A 126 0.02 -10.91 -2.47
N PRO A 127 0.18 -11.28 -1.20
CA PRO A 127 -0.38 -10.50 -0.11
C PRO A 127 0.25 -9.10 -0.09
N ILE A 128 -0.54 -8.12 0.33
CA ILE A 128 -0.03 -6.76 0.58
C ILE A 128 0.52 -6.77 2.00
N THR A 129 1.81 -6.50 2.16
CA THR A 129 2.47 -6.65 3.46
C THR A 129 3.39 -5.49 3.76
N LEU A 130 3.60 -5.27 5.04
CA LEU A 130 4.68 -4.50 5.63
C LEU A 130 5.16 -5.22 6.89
N ALA A 131 6.15 -4.67 7.57
CA ALA A 131 6.57 -5.22 8.86
C ALA A 131 6.81 -4.11 9.90
N ARG A 132 6.71 -4.47 11.18
CA ARG A 132 7.19 -3.67 12.31
C ARG A 132 8.30 -4.43 13.00
N ALA A 133 9.37 -3.73 13.31
CA ALA A 133 10.45 -4.27 14.14
C ALA A 133 10.47 -3.56 15.49
N ILE A 134 10.50 -4.34 16.56
CA ILE A 134 10.76 -3.86 17.91
C ILE A 134 12.21 -4.12 18.22
N VAL A 135 12.93 -3.08 18.64
CA VAL A 135 14.36 -3.10 18.93
C VAL A 135 14.58 -2.84 20.41
N GLU A 136 15.19 -3.81 21.08
CA GLU A 136 15.57 -3.75 22.50
C GLU A 136 17.06 -4.06 22.62
N GLY A 137 17.86 -3.00 22.75
CA GLY A 137 19.31 -3.11 22.64
C GLY A 137 19.71 -3.57 21.22
N ARG A 138 20.29 -4.78 21.09
CA ARG A 138 20.61 -5.38 19.78
C ARG A 138 19.62 -6.48 19.37
N ASP A 139 18.66 -6.80 20.21
CA ASP A 139 17.62 -7.76 19.87
C ASP A 139 16.56 -7.11 18.97
N ILE A 140 16.26 -7.79 17.89
CA ILE A 140 15.27 -7.35 16.89
C ILE A 140 14.19 -8.42 16.75
N SER A 141 12.96 -8.04 17.08
CA SER A 141 11.76 -8.85 16.86
C SER A 141 10.94 -8.23 15.74
N VAL A 142 10.65 -8.99 14.69
CA VAL A 142 9.89 -8.51 13.53
C VAL A 142 8.50 -9.13 13.53
N THR A 143 7.50 -8.31 13.30
CA THR A 143 6.12 -8.74 13.09
C THR A 143 5.69 -8.36 11.68
N ARG A 144 5.34 -9.35 10.87
CA ARG A 144 4.69 -9.16 9.59
C ARG A 144 3.27 -8.65 9.80
N ILE A 145 2.88 -7.65 9.01
CA ILE A 145 1.52 -7.12 8.98
C ILE A 145 0.95 -7.32 7.58
N ASP A 146 -0.13 -8.10 7.50
CA ASP A 146 -0.88 -8.27 6.27
C ASP A 146 -1.93 -7.16 6.18
N ILE A 147 -1.83 -6.35 5.14
CA ILE A 147 -2.85 -5.35 4.83
C ILE A 147 -3.99 -6.07 4.13
N ALA A 148 -5.15 -6.05 4.76
CA ALA A 148 -6.34 -6.59 4.13
C ALA A 148 -6.54 -5.90 2.77
N HIS A 149 -6.41 -6.65 1.69
CA HIS A 149 -6.92 -6.18 0.43
C HIS A 149 -8.42 -6.01 0.66
N ALA A 150 -8.95 -4.79 0.49
CA ALA A 150 -10.39 -4.63 0.43
C ALA A 150 -10.91 -5.77 -0.43
N SER A 151 -11.55 -6.73 0.21
CA SER A 151 -12.18 -7.85 -0.47
C SER A 151 -12.95 -7.24 -1.63
N ARG A 152 -12.88 -7.89 -2.81
CA ARG A 152 -13.75 -7.53 -3.93
C ARG A 152 -15.07 -7.10 -3.30
N PRO A 153 -15.56 -5.88 -3.57
CA PRO A 153 -16.79 -5.44 -2.93
C PRO A 153 -17.79 -6.58 -3.04
N PRO A 154 -18.58 -6.85 -2.02
CA PRO A 154 -19.51 -7.96 -2.03
C PRO A 154 -20.21 -7.94 -3.37
N LYS A 155 -20.27 -9.10 -4.04
CA LYS A 155 -21.06 -9.22 -5.27
C LYS A 155 -22.46 -8.76 -4.88
N ILE A 156 -22.89 -7.65 -5.46
CA ILE A 156 -24.24 -7.17 -5.25
C ILE A 156 -25.12 -8.21 -5.91
N ASP A 157 -26.14 -8.64 -5.20
CA ASP A 157 -27.13 -9.53 -5.76
C ASP A 157 -27.69 -8.89 -7.04
N PRO A 158 -27.54 -9.52 -8.20
CA PRO A 158 -28.04 -8.96 -9.45
C PRO A 158 -29.56 -8.77 -9.46
N THR A 159 -30.29 -9.35 -8.49
CA THR A 159 -31.73 -9.16 -8.32
C THR A 159 -32.07 -8.03 -7.36
N ASP A 160 -31.11 -7.55 -6.54
CA ASP A 160 -31.31 -6.44 -5.61
C ASP A 160 -31.00 -5.09 -6.30
N ILE A 161 -31.99 -4.56 -7.00
CA ILE A 161 -31.88 -3.29 -7.72
C ILE A 161 -31.64 -2.12 -6.77
N THR A 162 -32.19 -2.14 -5.56
CA THR A 162 -31.98 -1.09 -4.56
C THR A 162 -30.53 -1.00 -4.15
N ALA A 163 -29.90 -2.13 -3.80
CA ALA A 163 -28.48 -2.19 -3.47
C ALA A 163 -27.59 -1.78 -4.65
N GLN A 164 -27.98 -2.10 -5.89
CA GLN A 164 -27.25 -1.67 -7.07
C GLN A 164 -27.30 -0.15 -7.25
N ILE A 165 -28.48 0.49 -7.08
CA ILE A 165 -28.63 1.94 -7.16
C ILE A 165 -27.82 2.65 -6.07
N GLU A 166 -27.89 2.20 -4.81
CA GLU A 166 -27.12 2.75 -3.69
C GLU A 166 -25.62 2.77 -3.97
N VAL A 167 -25.09 1.64 -4.46
CA VAL A 167 -23.67 1.52 -4.77
C VAL A 167 -23.28 2.44 -5.93
N VAL A 168 -24.07 2.52 -6.98
CA VAL A 168 -23.77 3.41 -8.12
C VAL A 168 -23.73 4.86 -7.65
N ILE A 169 -24.71 5.33 -6.88
CA ILE A 169 -24.73 6.70 -6.33
C ILE A 169 -23.46 6.95 -5.50
N LYS A 170 -23.17 6.08 -4.54
CA LYS A 170 -21.99 6.19 -3.67
C LYS A 170 -20.66 6.26 -4.43
N GLU A 171 -20.55 5.56 -5.55
CA GLU A 171 -19.33 5.55 -6.34
C GLU A 171 -19.25 6.76 -7.29
N VAL A 172 -20.40 7.26 -7.76
CA VAL A 172 -20.48 8.52 -8.52
C VAL A 172 -20.08 9.71 -7.65
N ASP A 173 -20.50 9.76 -6.40
CA ASP A 173 -20.10 10.79 -5.42
C ASP A 173 -18.59 10.81 -5.16
N LYS A 174 -17.93 9.66 -5.35
CA LYS A 174 -16.47 9.54 -5.30
C LYS A 174 -15.77 9.87 -6.63
N GLY A 175 -16.50 10.36 -7.62
CA GLY A 175 -15.99 10.74 -8.94
C GLY A 175 -15.66 9.54 -9.85
N ARG A 176 -16.23 8.36 -9.60
CA ARG A 176 -15.99 7.20 -10.48
C ARG A 176 -16.93 7.20 -11.67
N GLY A 177 -16.38 6.95 -12.87
CA GLY A 177 -17.16 6.81 -14.10
C GLY A 177 -17.89 5.47 -14.20
N ALA A 178 -19.00 5.44 -14.96
CA ALA A 178 -19.91 4.30 -15.10
C ALA A 178 -19.20 2.99 -15.48
N ALA A 179 -18.27 2.99 -16.43
CA ALA A 179 -17.54 1.80 -16.87
C ALA A 179 -16.75 1.14 -15.70
N LYS A 180 -16.08 1.94 -14.86
CA LYS A 180 -15.32 1.44 -13.70
C LYS A 180 -16.25 0.91 -12.60
N ILE A 181 -17.45 1.46 -12.46
CA ILE A 181 -18.44 0.99 -11.49
C ILE A 181 -18.98 -0.37 -11.93
N SER A 182 -19.39 -0.49 -13.21
CA SER A 182 -19.86 -1.73 -13.81
C SER A 182 -18.83 -2.86 -13.66
N GLU A 183 -17.58 -2.62 -14.06
CA GLU A 183 -16.48 -3.60 -13.94
C GLU A 183 -16.23 -4.03 -12.48
N LYS A 184 -16.22 -3.05 -11.57
CA LYS A 184 -15.90 -3.30 -10.16
C LYS A 184 -16.95 -4.14 -9.43
N TYR A 185 -18.22 -3.86 -9.69
CA TYR A 185 -19.34 -4.48 -8.95
C TYR A 185 -20.07 -5.56 -9.73
N GLY A 186 -19.77 -5.72 -11.01
CA GLY A 186 -20.43 -6.68 -11.90
C GLY A 186 -21.89 -6.30 -12.21
N ILE A 187 -22.23 -4.99 -12.14
CA ILE A 187 -23.54 -4.47 -12.49
C ILE A 187 -23.60 -4.26 -14.02
N ASP A 188 -24.76 -4.52 -14.61
CA ASP A 188 -24.96 -4.32 -16.04
C ASP A 188 -24.57 -2.89 -16.47
N PRO A 189 -23.74 -2.70 -17.50
CA PRO A 189 -23.28 -1.38 -17.93
C PRO A 189 -24.42 -0.42 -18.28
N ALA A 190 -25.45 -0.90 -18.95
CA ALA A 190 -26.58 -0.07 -19.37
C ALA A 190 -27.39 0.41 -18.15
N LEU A 191 -27.53 -0.46 -17.16
CA LEU A 191 -28.17 -0.10 -15.89
C LEU A 191 -27.36 0.95 -15.12
N VAL A 192 -26.03 0.79 -15.04
CA VAL A 192 -25.17 1.79 -14.40
C VAL A 192 -25.27 3.14 -15.11
N GLU A 193 -25.20 3.17 -16.43
CA GLU A 193 -25.34 4.42 -17.21
C GLU A 193 -26.70 5.09 -16.99
N GLN A 194 -27.77 4.31 -16.93
CA GLN A 194 -29.12 4.84 -16.66
C GLN A 194 -29.19 5.46 -15.26
N ILE A 195 -28.70 4.79 -14.24
CA ILE A 195 -28.69 5.30 -12.86
C ILE A 195 -27.84 6.58 -12.77
N VAL A 196 -26.62 6.56 -13.32
CA VAL A 196 -25.70 7.72 -13.33
C VAL A 196 -26.38 8.92 -13.99
N ARG A 197 -27.02 8.72 -15.15
CA ARG A 197 -27.73 9.78 -15.84
C ARG A 197 -28.87 10.36 -15.00
N LEU A 198 -29.70 9.52 -14.39
CA LEU A 198 -30.81 9.96 -13.55
C LEU A 198 -30.31 10.72 -12.33
N TYR A 199 -29.23 10.22 -11.68
CA TYR A 199 -28.66 10.85 -10.51
C TYR A 199 -28.07 12.24 -10.82
N LEU A 200 -27.31 12.37 -11.90
CA LEU A 200 -26.67 13.64 -12.27
C LEU A 200 -27.66 14.68 -12.83
N THR A 201 -28.74 14.22 -13.44
CA THR A 201 -29.75 15.16 -14.03
C THR A 201 -30.86 15.60 -13.07
N HIS A 202 -30.95 14.96 -11.89
CA HIS A 202 -31.93 15.27 -10.85
C HIS A 202 -31.24 15.44 -9.48
N PRO A 203 -30.65 16.61 -9.20
CA PRO A 203 -29.96 16.85 -7.94
C PRO A 203 -30.86 16.56 -6.73
N GLY A 204 -30.33 15.78 -5.78
CA GLY A 204 -31.07 15.39 -4.55
C GLY A 204 -32.04 14.23 -4.74
N VAL A 205 -32.05 13.55 -5.90
CA VAL A 205 -32.88 12.36 -6.10
C VAL A 205 -32.47 11.25 -5.14
N THR A 206 -33.44 10.62 -4.52
CA THR A 206 -33.25 9.46 -3.64
C THR A 206 -33.22 8.15 -4.44
N VAL A 207 -32.84 7.05 -3.80
CA VAL A 207 -32.91 5.70 -4.40
C VAL A 207 -34.31 5.38 -4.89
N ASP A 208 -35.32 5.62 -4.06
CA ASP A 208 -36.73 5.43 -4.44
C ASP A 208 -37.15 6.31 -5.59
N GLY A 209 -36.66 7.56 -5.65
CA GLY A 209 -36.88 8.46 -6.75
C GLY A 209 -36.28 7.97 -8.08
N ILE A 210 -35.12 7.32 -8.03
CA ILE A 210 -34.52 6.68 -9.21
C ILE A 210 -35.32 5.45 -9.61
N MET A 211 -35.71 4.59 -8.67
CA MET A 211 -36.55 3.41 -8.94
C MET A 211 -37.86 3.83 -9.65
N THR A 212 -38.56 4.80 -9.09
CA THR A 212 -39.80 5.35 -9.70
C THR A 212 -39.57 5.85 -11.13
N LYS A 213 -38.48 6.55 -11.40
CA LYS A 213 -38.13 7.06 -12.74
C LYS A 213 -37.73 5.96 -13.71
N MET A 214 -37.30 4.83 -13.21
CA MET A 214 -36.99 3.62 -14.00
C MET A 214 -38.23 2.75 -14.25
N GLY A 215 -39.37 3.05 -13.63
CA GLY A 215 -40.57 2.26 -13.72
C GLY A 215 -40.59 0.99 -12.85
N LEU A 216 -39.86 1.02 -11.74
CA LEU A 216 -39.70 -0.05 -10.78
C LEU A 216 -40.44 0.27 -9.48
#